data_fdc71fbddb18ebf3575708c143ff02eb
#
_entry.id   fdc71fbddb18ebf3575708c143ff02eb
#
_cell.length_a   1.000
_cell.length_b   1.000
_cell.length_c   1.000
_cell.angle_alpha   90.00
_cell.angle_beta   90.00
_cell.angle_gamma   90.00
#
_symmetry.space_group_name_H-M   'P 1'
#
loop_
_entity.id
_entity.type
_entity.pdbx_description
1 polymer ?
#
loop_
_entity_poly.entity_id
_entity_poly.type
_entity_poly.pdbx_seq_one_letter_code
_entity_poly.pdbx_strand_id
1 'polypeptide(L)'
;MNRFENKAVIITGAAGGIGEATTRRIVSEGGKVVIADHSKEKAEQLAAELTQSGADVRPIYFSATELQSCNELIDFAMKEYGQVDILINNVGGTDPKRDLGIEELDINYFDEVFHLNLCCTMYLSQQVIPIMVAHLSLIHI
;
A
#
# COMPACT_ATOMS: atom_id res chain seq x y z
N MET A 1 18.98 9.85 -10.54
CA MET A 1 18.48 8.87 -11.54
C MET A 1 16.99 8.72 -11.30
N ASN A 2 16.14 9.04 -12.29
CA ASN A 2 14.69 9.02 -12.13
C ASN A 2 14.10 7.68 -12.58
N ARG A 3 14.34 6.62 -11.81
CA ARG A 3 13.92 5.25 -12.16
C ARG A 3 12.40 5.08 -12.19
N PHE A 4 11.68 5.91 -11.47
CA PHE A 4 10.23 5.84 -11.34
C PHE A 4 9.51 7.00 -12.05
N GLU A 5 10.21 7.72 -12.92
CA GLU A 5 9.61 8.84 -13.65
C GLU A 5 8.36 8.40 -14.41
N ASN A 6 7.26 9.12 -14.20
CA ASN A 6 5.92 8.83 -14.74
C ASN A 6 5.31 7.48 -14.31
N LYS A 7 5.85 6.80 -13.30
CA LYS A 7 5.27 5.58 -12.74
C LYS A 7 4.28 5.90 -11.64
N ALA A 8 3.09 5.32 -11.73
CA ALA A 8 2.08 5.35 -10.69
C ALA A 8 2.24 4.14 -9.76
N VAL A 9 2.44 4.40 -8.48
CA VAL A 9 2.80 3.40 -7.47
C VAL A 9 1.76 3.40 -6.36
N ILE A 10 1.23 2.25 -6.02
CA ILE A 10 0.44 2.03 -4.80
C ILE A 10 1.37 1.43 -3.75
N ILE A 11 1.38 2.00 -2.54
CA ILE A 11 2.10 1.44 -1.40
C ILE A 11 1.11 1.28 -0.24
N THR A 12 0.95 0.06 0.26
CA THR A 12 0.13 -0.20 1.46
C THR A 12 0.97 -0.11 2.72
N GLY A 13 0.43 0.48 3.80
CA GLY A 13 1.20 0.79 5.01
C GLY A 13 2.27 1.85 4.74
N ALA A 14 1.95 2.81 3.89
CA ALA A 14 2.90 3.74 3.29
C ALA A 14 3.35 4.88 4.21
N ALA A 15 2.67 5.10 5.34
CA ALA A 15 2.91 6.24 6.23
C ALA A 15 3.70 5.88 7.49
N GLY A 16 4.34 4.72 7.54
CA GLY A 16 5.15 4.33 8.69
C GLY A 16 6.25 3.34 8.36
N GLY A 17 7.32 3.36 9.13
CA GLY A 17 8.41 2.40 9.06
C GLY A 17 8.99 2.22 7.66
N ILE A 18 9.01 0.98 7.20
CA ILE A 18 9.54 0.60 5.88
C ILE A 18 8.72 1.25 4.76
N GLY A 19 7.37 1.33 4.92
CA GLY A 19 6.50 1.93 3.92
C GLY A 19 6.80 3.41 3.68
N GLU A 20 7.01 4.19 4.73
CA GLU A 20 7.39 5.61 4.62
C GLU A 20 8.75 5.79 3.96
N ALA A 21 9.76 5.02 4.37
CA ALA A 21 11.09 5.07 3.75
C ALA A 21 11.03 4.73 2.25
N THR A 22 10.21 3.74 1.89
CA THR A 22 9.97 3.33 0.51
C THR A 22 9.25 4.43 -0.27
N THR A 23 8.21 5.04 0.31
CA THR A 23 7.48 6.17 -0.27
C THR A 23 8.43 7.32 -0.60
N ARG A 24 9.22 7.75 0.37
CA ARG A 24 10.21 8.83 0.20
C ARG A 24 11.23 8.51 -0.89
N ARG A 25 11.69 7.27 -0.96
CA ARG A 25 12.64 6.83 -1.97
C ARG A 25 12.05 6.87 -3.37
N ILE A 26 10.86 6.33 -3.58
CA ILE A 26 10.21 6.31 -4.89
C ILE A 26 9.92 7.73 -5.38
N VAL A 27 9.41 8.58 -4.50
CA VAL A 27 9.15 10.00 -4.79
C VAL A 27 10.43 10.73 -5.18
N SER A 28 11.54 10.51 -4.47
CA SER A 28 12.83 11.15 -4.79
C SER A 28 13.39 10.74 -6.15
N GLU A 29 12.87 9.68 -6.75
CA GLU A 29 13.23 9.18 -8.07
C GLU A 29 12.12 9.39 -9.13
N GLY A 30 11.19 10.33 -8.87
CA GLY A 30 10.19 10.79 -9.83
C GLY A 30 8.89 10.00 -9.89
N GLY A 31 8.65 9.08 -8.95
CA GLY A 31 7.42 8.31 -8.87
C GLY A 31 6.24 9.11 -8.32
N LYS A 32 5.04 8.79 -8.83
CA LYS A 32 3.75 9.26 -8.30
C LYS A 32 3.23 8.19 -7.33
N VAL A 33 2.88 8.58 -6.10
CA VAL A 33 2.58 7.57 -5.06
C VAL A 33 1.20 7.76 -4.46
N VAL A 34 0.41 6.70 -4.43
CA VAL A 34 -0.76 6.57 -3.55
C VAL A 34 -0.28 6.06 -2.19
N ILE A 35 -0.38 6.93 -1.19
CA ILE A 35 -0.02 6.66 0.21
C ILE A 35 -1.22 6.03 0.90
N ALA A 36 -1.30 4.69 0.89
CA ALA A 36 -2.40 3.95 1.49
C ALA A 36 -2.03 3.48 2.91
N ASP A 37 -2.72 3.99 3.92
CA ASP A 37 -2.43 3.65 5.32
C ASP A 37 -3.72 3.60 6.18
N HIS A 38 -3.71 2.77 7.22
CA HIS A 38 -4.81 2.70 8.18
C HIS A 38 -4.86 3.93 9.10
N SER A 39 -3.76 4.64 9.24
CA SER A 39 -3.71 5.94 9.90
C SER A 39 -3.88 7.05 8.86
N LYS A 40 -5.14 7.49 8.68
CA LYS A 40 -5.47 8.58 7.78
C LYS A 40 -4.64 9.84 8.08
N GLU A 41 -4.51 10.18 9.36
CA GLU A 41 -3.74 11.34 9.80
C GLU A 41 -2.27 11.28 9.36
N LYS A 42 -1.61 10.13 9.56
CA LYS A 42 -0.20 9.96 9.15
C LYS A 42 -0.05 10.01 7.62
N ALA A 43 -0.98 9.41 6.89
CA ALA A 43 -0.97 9.45 5.44
C ALA A 43 -1.11 10.88 4.91
N GLU A 44 -2.04 11.66 5.46
CA GLU A 44 -2.26 13.06 5.11
C GLU A 44 -1.06 13.95 5.48
N GLN A 45 -0.46 13.73 6.65
CA GLN A 45 0.72 14.46 7.10
C GLN A 45 1.92 14.20 6.19
N LEU A 46 2.20 12.93 5.87
CA LEU A 46 3.28 12.56 4.95
C LEU A 46 3.05 13.14 3.55
N ALA A 47 1.82 13.07 3.06
CA ALA A 47 1.47 13.63 1.76
C ALA A 47 1.65 15.15 1.71
N ALA A 48 1.23 15.87 2.75
CA ALA A 48 1.40 17.32 2.84
C ALA A 48 2.89 17.71 2.83
N GLU A 49 3.72 17.02 3.59
CA GLU A 49 5.17 17.23 3.62
C GLU A 49 5.80 17.02 2.24
N LEU A 50 5.51 15.88 1.61
CA LEU A 50 6.09 15.54 0.31
C LEU A 50 5.61 16.47 -0.81
N THR A 51 4.35 16.89 -0.76
CA THR A 51 3.79 17.83 -1.74
C THR A 51 4.49 19.20 -1.64
N GLN A 52 4.87 19.66 -0.45
CA GLN A 52 5.64 20.89 -0.28
C GLN A 52 7.01 20.83 -0.97
N SER A 53 7.59 19.65 -1.11
CA SER A 53 8.83 19.44 -1.85
C SER A 53 8.62 19.18 -3.36
N GLY A 54 7.38 19.31 -3.86
CA GLY A 54 7.04 19.17 -5.27
C GLY A 54 6.69 17.74 -5.71
N ALA A 55 6.50 16.83 -4.76
CA ALA A 55 6.12 15.44 -5.08
C ALA A 55 4.65 15.30 -5.49
N ASP A 56 4.37 14.37 -6.39
CA ASP A 56 3.02 13.98 -6.79
C ASP A 56 2.56 12.78 -5.97
N VAL A 57 1.90 13.06 -4.85
CA VAL A 57 1.43 12.03 -3.92
C VAL A 57 -0.04 12.23 -3.55
N ARG A 58 -0.75 11.14 -3.29
CA ARG A 58 -2.16 11.15 -2.89
C ARG A 58 -2.38 10.25 -1.68
N PRO A 59 -2.83 10.77 -0.55
CA PRO A 59 -3.14 9.95 0.62
C PRO A 59 -4.54 9.36 0.52
N ILE A 60 -4.69 8.13 1.04
CA ILE A 60 -5.99 7.49 1.22
C ILE A 60 -5.98 6.64 2.50
N TYR A 61 -7.11 6.63 3.21
CA TYR A 61 -7.34 5.63 4.25
C TYR A 61 -7.42 4.24 3.63
N PHE A 62 -6.76 3.27 4.26
CA PHE A 62 -6.75 1.90 3.78
C PHE A 62 -6.76 0.90 4.95
N SER A 63 -7.74 0.00 4.94
CA SER A 63 -7.83 -1.13 5.87
C SER A 63 -7.55 -2.44 5.14
N ALA A 64 -6.47 -3.11 5.51
CA ALA A 64 -6.07 -4.38 4.90
C ALA A 64 -6.98 -5.57 5.27
N THR A 65 -7.82 -5.41 6.28
CA THR A 65 -8.79 -6.43 6.72
C THR A 65 -10.15 -6.30 6.04
N GLU A 66 -10.35 -5.25 5.24
CA GLU A 66 -11.62 -4.95 4.57
C GLU A 66 -11.48 -5.01 3.04
N LEU A 67 -12.12 -5.98 2.39
CA LEU A 67 -12.06 -6.10 0.92
C LEU A 67 -12.60 -4.87 0.21
N GLN A 68 -13.61 -4.21 0.79
CA GLN A 68 -14.14 -2.96 0.24
C GLN A 68 -13.06 -1.87 0.18
N SER A 69 -12.24 -1.75 1.22
CA SER A 69 -11.13 -0.79 1.26
C SER A 69 -10.07 -1.08 0.18
N CYS A 70 -9.86 -2.35 -0.15
CA CYS A 70 -8.98 -2.72 -1.28
C CYS A 70 -9.53 -2.24 -2.63
N ASN A 71 -10.84 -2.39 -2.87
CA ASN A 71 -11.47 -1.89 -4.09
C ASN A 71 -11.38 -0.37 -4.19
N GLU A 72 -11.71 0.33 -3.09
CA GLU A 72 -11.65 1.80 -3.02
C GLU A 72 -10.23 2.33 -3.27
N LEU A 73 -9.20 1.63 -2.79
CA LEU A 73 -7.81 1.98 -3.04
C LEU A 73 -7.46 1.93 -4.54
N ILE A 74 -7.89 0.86 -5.22
CA ILE A 74 -7.60 0.69 -6.65
C ILE A 74 -8.38 1.71 -7.49
N ASP A 75 -9.67 1.89 -7.20
CA ASP A 75 -10.52 2.88 -7.87
C ASP A 75 -9.95 4.30 -7.69
N PHE A 76 -9.48 4.61 -6.48
CA PHE A 76 -8.82 5.89 -6.19
C PHE A 76 -7.54 6.07 -7.01
N ALA A 77 -6.67 5.08 -7.06
CA ALA A 77 -5.43 5.14 -7.84
C ALA A 77 -5.72 5.34 -9.34
N MET A 78 -6.70 4.62 -9.87
CA MET A 78 -7.12 4.75 -11.26
C MET A 78 -7.75 6.12 -11.56
N LYS A 79 -8.52 6.67 -10.62
CA LYS A 79 -9.09 8.02 -10.76
C LYS A 79 -8.02 9.11 -10.76
N GLU A 80 -7.03 9.00 -9.86
CA GLU A 80 -6.00 10.04 -9.69
C GLU A 80 -4.91 9.99 -10.77
N TYR A 81 -4.52 8.78 -11.20
CA TYR A 81 -3.38 8.60 -12.10
C TYR A 81 -3.71 7.92 -13.43
N GLY A 82 -4.89 7.31 -13.57
CA GLY A 82 -5.31 6.60 -14.78
C GLY A 82 -4.58 5.28 -15.05
N GLN A 83 -3.64 4.91 -14.18
CA GLN A 83 -2.81 3.71 -14.31
C GLN A 83 -2.29 3.25 -12.95
N VAL A 84 -1.86 2.00 -12.87
CA VAL A 84 -1.04 1.46 -11.79
C VAL A 84 0.12 0.70 -12.43
N ASP A 85 1.34 1.18 -12.23
CA ASP A 85 2.55 0.53 -12.76
C ASP A 85 3.19 -0.39 -11.72
N ILE A 86 3.09 -0.04 -10.44
CA ILE A 86 3.75 -0.75 -9.35
C ILE A 86 2.80 -0.86 -8.17
N LEU A 87 2.66 -2.07 -7.64
CA LEU A 87 1.98 -2.33 -6.37
C LEU A 87 3.00 -2.84 -5.35
N ILE A 88 3.14 -2.15 -4.22
CA ILE A 88 3.99 -2.57 -3.10
C ILE A 88 3.08 -2.97 -1.94
N ASN A 89 2.95 -4.27 -1.74
CA ASN A 89 2.22 -4.87 -0.63
C ASN A 89 3.12 -4.89 0.61
N ASN A 90 3.14 -3.77 1.35
CA ASN A 90 3.99 -3.61 2.52
C ASN A 90 3.23 -3.75 3.85
N VAL A 91 1.89 -3.71 3.81
CA VAL A 91 1.10 -3.95 5.02
C VAL A 91 1.37 -5.36 5.56
N GLY A 92 1.56 -5.43 6.86
CA GLY A 92 1.72 -6.67 7.60
C GLY A 92 2.04 -6.39 9.06
N GLY A 93 1.92 -7.40 9.88
CA GLY A 93 2.26 -7.30 11.30
C GLY A 93 1.55 -8.33 12.15
N THR A 94 1.90 -8.32 13.44
CA THR A 94 1.24 -9.07 14.51
C THR A 94 1.05 -8.15 15.72
N ASP A 95 0.21 -8.55 16.65
CA ASP A 95 0.16 -7.96 18.00
C ASP A 95 1.04 -8.80 18.94
N PRO A 96 2.18 -8.28 19.40
CA PRO A 96 3.10 -9.03 20.27
C PRO A 96 2.47 -9.53 21.57
N LYS A 97 1.34 -8.95 21.99
CA LYS A 97 0.62 -9.38 23.19
C LYS A 97 -0.28 -10.59 22.94
N ARG A 98 -0.62 -10.86 21.68
CA ARG A 98 -1.47 -11.97 21.24
C ARG A 98 -0.69 -13.05 20.49
N ASP A 99 0.52 -12.73 20.04
CA ASP A 99 1.41 -13.64 19.31
C ASP A 99 2.18 -14.51 20.30
N LEU A 100 1.52 -15.53 20.81
CA LEU A 100 1.98 -16.41 21.87
C LEU A 100 2.50 -17.74 21.33
N GLY A 101 3.03 -18.59 22.25
CA GLY A 101 3.41 -19.97 21.91
C GLY A 101 2.24 -20.80 21.40
N ILE A 102 2.53 -21.88 20.68
CA ILE A 102 1.51 -22.72 20.03
C ILE A 102 0.48 -23.27 21.01
N GLU A 103 0.86 -23.52 22.25
CA GLU A 103 0.00 -24.01 23.32
C GLU A 103 -1.00 -22.96 23.84
N GLU A 104 -0.70 -21.68 23.62
CA GLU A 104 -1.52 -20.55 24.07
C GLU A 104 -2.13 -19.77 22.90
N LEU A 105 -1.90 -20.23 21.65
CA LEU A 105 -2.37 -19.55 20.44
C LEU A 105 -3.89 -19.50 20.35
N ASP A 106 -4.44 -18.29 20.26
CA ASP A 106 -5.84 -18.09 19.88
C ASP A 106 -6.00 -18.31 18.38
N ILE A 107 -6.78 -19.33 18.00
CA ILE A 107 -7.00 -19.66 16.60
C ILE A 107 -7.72 -18.54 15.82
N ASN A 108 -8.55 -17.75 16.48
CA ASN A 108 -9.19 -16.60 15.85
C ASN A 108 -8.17 -15.51 15.55
N TYR A 109 -7.19 -15.31 16.43
CA TYR A 109 -6.10 -14.37 16.19
C TYR A 109 -5.21 -14.84 15.02
N PHE A 110 -4.98 -16.14 14.90
CA PHE A 110 -4.27 -16.68 13.74
C PHE A 110 -4.98 -16.30 12.43
N ASP A 111 -6.30 -16.44 12.37
CA ASP A 111 -7.09 -16.05 11.19
C ASP A 111 -6.97 -14.54 10.90
N GLU A 112 -7.02 -13.69 11.93
CA GLU A 112 -6.81 -12.25 11.78
C GLU A 112 -5.45 -11.93 11.16
N VAL A 113 -4.38 -12.55 11.66
CA VAL A 113 -3.02 -12.36 11.17
C VAL A 113 -2.86 -12.86 9.74
N PHE A 114 -3.47 -14.00 9.43
CA PHE A 114 -3.46 -14.57 8.09
C PHE A 114 -4.16 -13.65 7.07
N HIS A 115 -5.32 -13.13 7.43
CA HIS A 115 -6.05 -12.17 6.59
C HIS A 115 -5.23 -10.89 6.38
N LEU A 116 -4.68 -10.32 7.43
CA LEU A 116 -3.89 -9.09 7.36
C LEU A 116 -2.65 -9.25 6.46
N ASN A 117 -1.90 -10.33 6.63
CA ASN A 117 -0.58 -10.48 6.00
C ASN A 117 -0.61 -11.16 4.63
N LEU A 118 -1.62 -11.99 4.35
CA LEU A 118 -1.69 -12.76 3.10
C LEU A 118 -2.90 -12.43 2.25
N CYS A 119 -4.13 -12.47 2.80
CA CYS A 119 -5.34 -12.32 1.98
C CYS A 119 -5.41 -10.95 1.31
N CYS A 120 -5.04 -9.89 2.02
CA CYS A 120 -4.96 -8.54 1.46
C CYS A 120 -4.01 -8.48 0.25
N THR A 121 -2.79 -9.00 0.41
CA THR A 121 -1.78 -9.06 -0.66
C THR A 121 -2.29 -9.81 -1.88
N MET A 122 -2.90 -10.97 -1.68
CA MET A 122 -3.47 -11.77 -2.76
C MET A 122 -4.60 -11.03 -3.47
N TYR A 123 -5.51 -10.42 -2.71
CA TYR A 123 -6.68 -9.74 -3.28
C TYR A 123 -6.28 -8.50 -4.08
N LEU A 124 -5.43 -7.63 -3.53
CA LEU A 124 -4.91 -6.46 -4.25
C LEU A 124 -4.16 -6.87 -5.52
N SER A 125 -3.33 -7.92 -5.45
CA SER A 125 -2.60 -8.42 -6.61
C SER A 125 -3.56 -8.92 -7.69
N GLN A 126 -4.60 -9.66 -7.30
CA GLN A 126 -5.62 -10.15 -8.23
C GLN A 126 -6.34 -9.00 -8.96
N GLN A 127 -6.61 -7.89 -8.27
CA GLN A 127 -7.28 -6.74 -8.87
C GLN A 127 -6.36 -5.88 -9.75
N VAL A 128 -5.09 -5.73 -9.36
CA VAL A 128 -4.14 -4.86 -10.07
C VAL A 128 -3.52 -5.50 -11.29
N ILE A 129 -3.27 -6.82 -11.29
CA ILE A 129 -2.63 -7.52 -12.42
C ILE A 129 -3.32 -7.26 -13.77
N PRO A 130 -4.66 -7.35 -13.91
CA PRO A 130 -5.32 -7.05 -15.18
C PRO A 130 -5.08 -5.61 -15.66
N ILE A 131 -5.03 -4.64 -14.74
CA ILE A 131 -4.75 -3.24 -15.04
C ILE A 131 -3.33 -3.11 -15.58
N MET A 132 -2.35 -3.71 -14.90
CA MET A 132 -0.95 -3.70 -15.31
C MET A 132 -0.74 -4.36 -16.68
N VAL A 133 -1.40 -5.47 -16.94
CA VAL A 133 -1.34 -6.18 -18.25
C VAL A 133 -1.88 -5.29 -19.36
N ALA A 134 -3.02 -4.62 -19.13
CA ALA A 134 -3.62 -3.73 -20.12
C ALA A 134 -2.72 -2.53 -20.47
N HIS A 135 -1.90 -2.06 -19.52
CA HIS A 135 -0.97 -0.95 -19.71
C HIS A 135 0.48 -1.39 -20.01
N LEU A 136 0.73 -2.69 -20.21
CA LEU A 136 2.08 -3.27 -20.40
C LEU A 136 3.04 -2.95 -19.23
N SER A 137 2.50 -2.72 -18.06
CA SER A 137 3.23 -2.51 -16.81
C SER A 137 3.15 -3.79 -15.97
N LEU A 138 4.27 -4.34 -15.54
CA LEU A 138 4.30 -5.60 -14.78
C LEU A 138 5.35 -5.52 -13.67
N ILE A 139 5.12 -4.67 -12.67
CA ILE A 139 5.92 -4.69 -11.44
C ILE A 139 4.99 -4.89 -10.25
N HIS A 140 5.07 -6.07 -9.67
CA HIS A 140 4.36 -6.46 -8.47
C HIS A 140 5.36 -6.92 -7.41
N ILE A 141 5.35 -6.26 -6.25
CA ILE A 141 6.24 -6.53 -5.11
C ILE A 141 5.40 -6.68 -3.84
#